data_2d0331259d49fbec102856ea18e599c5
#
_entry.id   2d0331259d49fbec102856ea18e599c5
#
_cell.length_a   1.000
_cell.length_b   1.000
_cell.length_c   1.000
_cell.angle_alpha   90.00
_cell.angle_beta   90.00
_cell.angle_gamma   90.00
#
_symmetry.space_group_name_H-M   'P 1'
#
loop_
_entity.id
_entity.type
_entity.pdbx_description
1 polymer ?
#
loop_
_entity_poly.entity_id
_entity_poly.type
_entity_poly.pdbx_seq_one_letter_code
_entity_poly.pdbx_strand_id
1 'polypeptide(L)'
;MAKKITYDKAFYRSLLLKSVPFKQGDRTLDDATATAVLLLSAKYTKITESFNALVTDAVKALKEKDEKYKDFDKKAQEFADMKRIENQIAEHDNWQEGQKDADGNDIPQPPMPSDEQIKRAEELRERDDREAFYAAFADLEQAEIDLRMKHAADEVDEPSGLSSAELQGILRCIGTDGTITLAVPHPITNKYEWSRRECLELLATNFC
;
A
#
# COMPACT_ATOMS: atom_id res chain seq x y z
N MET A 1 5.38 -7.75 -32.07
CA MET A 1 5.90 -8.15 -30.74
C MET A 1 5.07 -7.47 -29.70
N ALA A 2 4.70 -8.16 -28.61
CA ALA A 2 4.04 -7.51 -27.48
C ALA A 2 4.98 -6.46 -26.88
N LYS A 3 4.45 -5.30 -26.56
CA LYS A 3 5.19 -4.25 -25.87
C LYS A 3 5.47 -4.69 -24.43
N LYS A 4 6.62 -4.38 -23.89
CA LYS A 4 7.03 -4.77 -22.53
C LYS A 4 7.02 -3.57 -21.59
N ILE A 5 6.73 -3.84 -20.32
CA ILE A 5 6.73 -2.84 -19.25
C ILE A 5 7.34 -3.47 -18.00
N THR A 6 8.05 -2.70 -17.18
CA THR A 6 8.56 -3.16 -15.90
C THR A 6 7.49 -3.11 -14.80
N TYR A 7 7.65 -3.90 -13.73
CA TYR A 7 6.66 -3.94 -12.64
C TYR A 7 6.48 -2.58 -11.95
N ASP A 8 7.55 -1.80 -11.76
CA ASP A 8 7.47 -0.46 -11.16
C ASP A 8 6.64 0.50 -12.01
N LYS A 9 6.81 0.48 -13.34
CA LYS A 9 5.98 1.25 -14.28
C LYS A 9 4.55 0.77 -14.31
N ALA A 10 4.32 -0.55 -14.24
CA ALA A 10 2.97 -1.10 -14.18
C ALA A 10 2.24 -0.67 -12.90
N PHE A 11 2.95 -0.68 -11.76
CA PHE A 11 2.42 -0.17 -10.49
C PHE A 11 2.06 1.32 -10.58
N TYR A 12 2.98 2.15 -11.08
CA TYR A 12 2.74 3.57 -11.30
C TYR A 12 1.50 3.84 -12.16
N ARG A 13 1.36 3.12 -13.27
CA ARG A 13 0.21 3.22 -14.18
C ARG A 13 -1.10 2.76 -13.52
N SER A 14 -1.04 1.73 -12.67
CA SER A 14 -2.20 1.31 -11.87
C SER A 14 -2.70 2.44 -10.96
N LEU A 15 -1.79 3.14 -10.29
CA LEU A 15 -2.13 4.28 -9.44
C LEU A 15 -2.73 5.44 -10.25
N LEU A 16 -2.17 5.75 -11.41
CA LEU A 16 -2.71 6.80 -12.29
C LEU A 16 -4.15 6.49 -12.72
N LEU A 17 -4.43 5.27 -13.17
CA LEU A 17 -5.78 4.88 -13.59
C LEU A 17 -6.79 4.93 -12.46
N LYS A 18 -6.41 4.51 -11.25
CA LYS A 18 -7.25 4.61 -10.05
C LYS A 18 -7.56 6.05 -9.65
N SER A 19 -6.73 7.00 -10.08
CA SER A 19 -6.91 8.43 -9.80
C SER A 19 -7.82 9.14 -10.81
N VAL A 20 -8.18 8.49 -11.93
CA VAL A 20 -9.09 9.08 -12.94
C VAL A 20 -10.49 9.22 -12.32
N PRO A 21 -11.03 10.44 -12.17
CA PRO A 21 -12.35 10.62 -11.60
C PRO A 21 -13.42 10.22 -12.60
N PHE A 22 -14.41 9.45 -12.16
CA PHE A 22 -15.60 9.10 -12.96
C PHE A 22 -16.61 10.25 -13.02
N LYS A 23 -16.53 11.17 -12.07
CA LYS A 23 -17.34 12.38 -12.00
C LYS A 23 -16.52 13.56 -11.48
N GLN A 24 -16.64 14.71 -12.14
CA GLN A 24 -16.00 15.96 -11.74
C GLN A 24 -16.99 17.12 -11.88
N GLY A 25 -17.55 17.57 -10.75
CA GLY A 25 -18.66 18.51 -10.75
C GLY A 25 -19.89 17.88 -11.44
N ASP A 26 -20.44 18.56 -12.44
CA ASP A 26 -21.59 18.08 -13.24
C ASP A 26 -21.18 17.20 -14.44
N ARG A 27 -19.89 16.99 -14.64
CA ARG A 27 -19.37 16.17 -15.76
C ARG A 27 -19.15 14.75 -15.28
N THR A 28 -19.54 13.80 -16.13
CA THR A 28 -19.39 12.35 -15.88
C THR A 28 -18.69 11.72 -17.08
N LEU A 29 -17.86 10.70 -16.84
CA LEU A 29 -17.35 9.85 -17.92
C LEU A 29 -18.52 9.16 -18.63
N ASP A 30 -18.44 9.09 -19.95
CA ASP A 30 -19.34 8.22 -20.70
C ASP A 30 -19.05 6.74 -20.38
N ASP A 31 -20.07 5.89 -20.52
CA ASP A 31 -20.00 4.48 -20.11
C ASP A 31 -18.87 3.70 -20.83
N ALA A 32 -18.59 4.02 -22.08
CA ALA A 32 -17.54 3.35 -22.86
C ALA A 32 -16.16 3.71 -22.30
N THR A 33 -15.89 5.00 -22.05
CA THR A 33 -14.64 5.48 -21.45
C THR A 33 -14.48 4.95 -20.01
N ALA A 34 -15.54 4.99 -19.22
CA ALA A 34 -15.51 4.45 -17.84
C ALA A 34 -15.17 2.95 -17.85
N THR A 35 -15.79 2.18 -18.72
CA THR A 35 -15.53 0.74 -18.88
C THR A 35 -14.08 0.49 -19.30
N ALA A 36 -13.54 1.25 -20.26
CA ALA A 36 -12.16 1.11 -20.72
C ALA A 36 -11.15 1.38 -19.60
N VAL A 37 -11.36 2.45 -18.82
CA VAL A 37 -10.51 2.79 -17.66
C VAL A 37 -10.55 1.67 -16.61
N LEU A 38 -11.72 1.14 -16.28
CA LEU A 38 -11.88 0.04 -15.33
C LEU A 38 -11.17 -1.24 -15.80
N LEU A 39 -11.38 -1.63 -17.05
CA LEU A 39 -10.76 -2.83 -17.62
C LEU A 39 -9.24 -2.72 -17.67
N LEU A 40 -8.72 -1.55 -18.06
CA LEU A 40 -7.28 -1.32 -18.08
C LEU A 40 -6.70 -1.29 -16.66
N SER A 41 -7.37 -0.65 -15.72
CA SER A 41 -6.99 -0.64 -14.30
C SER A 41 -6.95 -2.07 -13.75
N ALA A 42 -7.93 -2.92 -14.06
CA ALA A 42 -7.95 -4.31 -13.63
C ALA A 42 -6.76 -5.12 -14.19
N LYS A 43 -6.36 -4.87 -15.45
CA LYS A 43 -5.18 -5.52 -16.05
C LYS A 43 -3.89 -5.14 -15.33
N TYR A 44 -3.68 -3.85 -15.04
CA TYR A 44 -2.52 -3.40 -14.27
C TYR A 44 -2.54 -3.89 -12.82
N THR A 45 -3.72 -3.96 -12.20
CA THR A 45 -3.87 -4.55 -10.85
C THR A 45 -3.41 -6.00 -10.83
N LYS A 46 -3.79 -6.82 -11.81
CA LYS A 46 -3.31 -8.21 -11.93
C LYS A 46 -1.78 -8.32 -12.04
N ILE A 47 -1.13 -7.40 -12.76
CA ILE A 47 0.32 -7.37 -12.86
C ILE A 47 0.93 -7.09 -11.47
N THR A 48 0.40 -6.12 -10.73
CA THR A 48 0.89 -5.79 -9.38
C THR A 48 0.62 -6.91 -8.36
N GLU A 49 -0.51 -7.60 -8.47
CA GLU A 49 -0.82 -8.80 -7.68
C GLU A 49 0.15 -9.94 -7.97
N SER A 50 0.47 -10.19 -9.25
CA SER A 50 1.46 -11.20 -9.64
C SER A 50 2.86 -10.89 -9.11
N PHE A 51 3.26 -9.62 -9.11
CA PHE A 51 4.51 -9.17 -8.48
C PHE A 51 4.52 -9.43 -6.97
N ASN A 52 3.44 -9.06 -6.27
CA ASN A 52 3.34 -9.30 -4.83
C ASN A 52 3.36 -10.81 -4.51
N ALA A 53 2.69 -11.64 -5.30
CA ALA A 53 2.73 -13.09 -5.15
C ALA A 53 4.16 -13.64 -5.32
N LEU A 54 4.88 -13.19 -6.35
CA LEU A 54 6.27 -13.58 -6.59
C LEU A 54 7.18 -13.26 -5.39
N VAL A 55 7.07 -12.04 -4.83
CA VAL A 55 7.85 -11.65 -3.65
C VAL A 55 7.45 -12.48 -2.42
N THR A 56 6.13 -12.67 -2.21
CA THR A 56 5.61 -13.48 -1.09
C THR A 56 6.12 -14.92 -1.14
N ASP A 57 6.09 -15.54 -2.33
CA ASP A 57 6.57 -16.91 -2.52
C ASP A 57 8.09 -17.01 -2.29
N ALA A 58 8.84 -16.00 -2.73
CA ALA A 58 10.30 -15.95 -2.50
C ALA A 58 10.64 -15.79 -1.01
N VAL A 59 9.92 -14.92 -0.28
CA VAL A 59 10.06 -14.76 1.18
C VAL A 59 9.70 -16.05 1.92
N LYS A 60 8.62 -16.72 1.51
CA LYS A 60 8.23 -18.02 2.06
C LYS A 60 9.34 -19.06 1.85
N ALA A 61 9.89 -19.14 0.64
CA ALA A 61 10.99 -20.05 0.35
C ALA A 61 12.26 -19.75 1.17
N LEU A 62 12.53 -18.49 1.53
CA LEU A 62 13.60 -18.11 2.45
C LEU A 62 13.34 -18.65 3.85
N LYS A 63 12.10 -18.46 4.38
CA LYS A 63 11.71 -18.97 5.70
C LYS A 63 11.83 -20.49 5.83
N GLU A 64 11.54 -21.22 4.75
CA GLU A 64 11.60 -22.69 4.73
C GLU A 64 13.03 -23.25 4.67
N LYS A 65 14.00 -22.46 4.17
CA LYS A 65 15.39 -22.90 3.96
C LYS A 65 16.33 -22.62 5.12
N ASP A 66 16.05 -21.64 5.95
CA ASP A 66 16.95 -21.18 7.00
C ASP A 66 16.35 -21.46 8.38
N GLU A 67 17.04 -22.24 9.18
CA GLU A 67 16.64 -22.64 10.53
C GLU A 67 16.41 -21.45 11.47
N LYS A 68 17.03 -20.29 11.20
CA LYS A 68 16.78 -19.07 11.96
C LYS A 68 15.32 -18.59 11.91
N TYR A 69 14.57 -19.00 10.87
CA TYR A 69 13.14 -18.69 10.72
C TYR A 69 12.20 -19.78 11.22
N LYS A 70 12.74 -20.81 11.93
CA LYS A 70 11.91 -21.84 12.53
C LYS A 70 10.89 -21.24 13.49
N ASP A 71 9.64 -21.66 13.33
CA ASP A 71 8.50 -21.15 14.10
C ASP A 71 8.32 -19.63 14.05
N PHE A 72 8.86 -18.96 12.99
CA PHE A 72 8.89 -17.51 12.88
C PHE A 72 7.50 -16.88 12.98
N ASP A 73 6.51 -17.40 12.25
CA ASP A 73 5.17 -16.81 12.24
C ASP A 73 4.47 -16.94 13.60
N LYS A 74 4.70 -18.04 14.32
CA LYS A 74 4.22 -18.23 15.68
C LYS A 74 4.86 -17.23 16.64
N LYS A 75 6.18 -17.09 16.59
CA LYS A 75 6.92 -16.12 17.41
C LYS A 75 6.52 -14.68 17.09
N ALA A 76 6.30 -14.37 15.82
CA ALA A 76 5.85 -13.05 15.38
C ALA A 76 4.49 -12.70 16.01
N GLN A 77 3.55 -13.66 16.03
CA GLN A 77 2.26 -13.47 16.67
C GLN A 77 2.41 -13.28 18.18
N GLU A 78 3.21 -14.11 18.86
CA GLU A 78 3.45 -14.02 20.30
C GLU A 78 4.05 -12.67 20.71
N PHE A 79 5.07 -12.19 19.99
CA PHE A 79 5.70 -10.90 20.27
C PHE A 79 4.83 -9.69 19.85
N ALA A 80 3.99 -9.83 18.82
CA ALA A 80 2.99 -8.83 18.49
C ALA A 80 1.92 -8.69 19.58
N ASP A 81 1.44 -9.82 20.12
CA ASP A 81 0.50 -9.83 21.24
C ASP A 81 1.12 -9.21 22.51
N MET A 82 2.39 -9.50 22.79
CA MET A 82 3.12 -8.87 23.89
C MET A 82 3.13 -7.35 23.74
N LYS A 83 3.55 -6.84 22.58
CA LYS A 83 3.58 -5.39 22.32
C LYS A 83 2.20 -4.75 22.41
N ARG A 84 1.15 -5.43 21.93
CA ARG A 84 -0.22 -4.94 22.05
C ARG A 84 -0.63 -4.77 23.52
N ILE A 85 -0.30 -5.74 24.38
CA ILE A 85 -0.58 -5.68 25.83
C ILE A 85 0.22 -4.55 26.48
N GLU A 86 1.50 -4.42 26.17
CA GLU A 86 2.36 -3.31 26.65
C GLU A 86 1.79 -1.94 26.28
N ASN A 87 1.32 -1.79 25.02
CA ASN A 87 0.70 -0.53 24.57
C ASN A 87 -0.62 -0.27 25.33
N GLN A 88 -1.46 -1.28 25.55
CA GLN A 88 -2.69 -1.12 26.34
C GLN A 88 -2.42 -0.69 27.77
N ILE A 89 -1.38 -1.23 28.42
CA ILE A 89 -0.95 -0.79 29.76
C ILE A 89 -0.51 0.67 29.71
N ALA A 90 0.35 1.02 28.74
CA ALA A 90 0.84 2.39 28.60
C ALA A 90 -0.28 3.40 28.27
N GLU A 91 -1.27 3.02 27.45
CA GLU A 91 -2.45 3.84 27.16
C GLU A 91 -3.30 4.04 28.40
N HIS A 92 -3.53 2.99 29.21
CA HIS A 92 -4.25 3.05 30.47
C HIS A 92 -3.58 4.00 31.48
N ASP A 93 -2.25 3.83 31.67
CA ASP A 93 -1.46 4.56 32.65
C ASP A 93 -1.26 6.04 32.27
N ASN A 94 -1.20 6.35 30.98
CA ASN A 94 -1.03 7.71 30.47
C ASN A 94 -2.38 8.46 30.30
N TRP A 95 -3.52 7.78 30.50
CA TRP A 95 -4.82 8.43 30.37
C TRP A 95 -5.01 9.50 31.47
N GLN A 96 -5.60 10.63 31.09
CA GLN A 96 -5.94 11.73 32.00
C GLN A 96 -7.44 12.02 31.92
N GLU A 97 -8.05 12.21 33.08
CA GLU A 97 -9.46 12.58 33.17
C GLU A 97 -9.73 13.92 32.48
N GLY A 98 -10.78 13.95 31.67
CA GLY A 98 -11.16 15.15 30.89
C GLY A 98 -10.46 15.30 29.55
N GLN A 99 -9.70 14.30 29.08
CA GLN A 99 -9.22 14.27 27.70
C GLN A 99 -10.39 14.19 26.72
N LYS A 100 -10.28 14.95 25.62
CA LYS A 100 -11.30 15.00 24.57
C LYS A 100 -10.72 14.62 23.22
N ASP A 101 -11.55 13.97 22.38
CA ASP A 101 -11.23 13.70 20.99
C ASP A 101 -11.29 14.98 20.12
N ALA A 102 -11.01 14.84 18.81
CA ALA A 102 -11.06 15.96 17.86
C ALA A 102 -12.46 16.58 17.72
N ASP A 103 -13.52 15.83 18.05
CA ASP A 103 -14.91 16.25 17.99
C ASP A 103 -15.42 16.81 19.33
N GLY A 104 -14.57 16.82 20.37
CA GLY A 104 -14.86 17.38 21.68
C GLY A 104 -15.56 16.41 22.65
N ASN A 105 -15.66 15.11 22.33
CA ASN A 105 -16.23 14.10 23.22
C ASN A 105 -15.19 13.63 24.24
N ASP A 106 -15.65 13.25 25.44
CA ASP A 106 -14.77 12.70 26.45
C ASP A 106 -14.21 11.33 26.01
N ILE A 107 -12.89 11.17 26.08
CA ILE A 107 -12.20 9.90 25.80
C ILE A 107 -12.29 9.03 27.06
N PRO A 108 -12.98 7.88 27.02
CA PRO A 108 -13.02 6.97 28.17
C PRO A 108 -11.64 6.38 28.45
N GLN A 109 -11.36 6.09 29.74
CA GLN A 109 -10.12 5.41 30.10
C GLN A 109 -10.05 4.04 29.38
N PRO A 110 -8.93 3.75 28.67
CA PRO A 110 -8.72 2.44 28.07
C PRO A 110 -8.76 1.32 29.14
N PRO A 111 -9.37 0.17 28.85
CA PRO A 111 -9.42 -0.93 29.80
C PRO A 111 -8.03 -1.50 30.10
N MET A 112 -7.73 -1.75 31.36
CA MET A 112 -6.50 -2.45 31.75
C MET A 112 -6.55 -3.90 31.25
N PRO A 113 -5.46 -4.46 30.68
CA PRO A 113 -5.37 -5.88 30.38
C PRO A 113 -5.52 -6.74 31.66
N SER A 114 -5.98 -7.98 31.49
CA SER A 114 -6.10 -8.90 32.64
C SER A 114 -4.72 -9.27 33.21
N ASP A 115 -4.68 -9.65 34.49
CA ASP A 115 -3.45 -10.11 35.16
C ASP A 115 -2.76 -11.26 34.41
N GLU A 116 -3.55 -12.17 33.81
CA GLU A 116 -3.03 -13.27 33.01
C GLU A 116 -2.34 -12.76 31.72
N GLN A 117 -2.91 -11.76 31.06
CA GLN A 117 -2.32 -11.14 29.88
C GLN A 117 -1.03 -10.40 30.23
N ILE A 118 -1.02 -9.65 31.34
CA ILE A 118 0.17 -8.94 31.84
C ILE A 118 1.29 -9.93 32.12
N LYS A 119 1.01 -10.98 32.91
CA LYS A 119 1.97 -12.03 33.22
C LYS A 119 2.52 -12.70 31.94
N ARG A 120 1.65 -12.99 30.97
CA ARG A 120 2.08 -13.54 29.68
C ARG A 120 3.02 -12.62 28.92
N ALA A 121 2.74 -11.31 28.92
CA ALA A 121 3.62 -10.33 28.27
C ALA A 121 4.99 -10.25 28.96
N GLU A 122 5.04 -10.33 30.30
CA GLU A 122 6.30 -10.37 31.06
C GLU A 122 7.11 -11.62 30.73
N GLU A 123 6.49 -12.82 30.72
CA GLU A 123 7.15 -14.06 30.33
C GLU A 123 7.74 -13.99 28.90
N LEU A 124 7.01 -13.39 27.95
CA LEU A 124 7.49 -13.20 26.58
C LEU A 124 8.62 -12.18 26.49
N ARG A 125 8.60 -11.14 27.32
CA ARG A 125 9.67 -10.12 27.41
C ARG A 125 11.01 -10.71 27.86
N GLU A 126 10.97 -11.69 28.78
CA GLU A 126 12.15 -12.32 29.38
C GLU A 126 12.66 -13.54 28.56
N ARG A 127 12.02 -13.87 27.46
CA ARG A 127 12.43 -15.03 26.65
C ARG A 127 13.83 -14.84 26.06
N ASP A 128 14.65 -15.84 26.20
CA ASP A 128 16.04 -15.87 25.72
C ASP A 128 16.17 -15.71 24.19
N ASP A 129 15.15 -16.17 23.43
CA ASP A 129 15.16 -16.12 21.97
C ASP A 129 14.61 -14.81 21.38
N ARG A 130 14.21 -13.85 22.21
CA ARG A 130 13.61 -12.58 21.77
C ARG A 130 14.54 -11.76 20.89
N GLU A 131 15.78 -11.57 21.30
CA GLU A 131 16.76 -10.79 20.51
C GLU A 131 17.06 -11.46 19.17
N ALA A 132 17.23 -12.78 19.18
CA ALA A 132 17.45 -13.56 17.96
C ALA A 132 16.23 -13.47 17.01
N PHE A 133 15.00 -13.45 17.55
CA PHE A 133 13.80 -13.24 16.76
C PHE A 133 13.78 -11.86 16.10
N TYR A 134 14.05 -10.77 16.85
CA TYR A 134 14.04 -9.43 16.25
C TYR A 134 15.15 -9.22 15.22
N ALA A 135 16.32 -9.84 15.41
CA ALA A 135 17.37 -9.86 14.39
C ALA A 135 16.90 -10.59 13.12
N ALA A 136 16.30 -11.78 13.26
CA ALA A 136 15.74 -12.52 12.13
C ALA A 136 14.58 -11.78 11.44
N PHE A 137 13.77 -11.03 12.19
CA PHE A 137 12.71 -10.20 11.66
C PHE A 137 13.28 -9.07 10.79
N ALA A 138 14.28 -8.33 11.27
CA ALA A 138 14.94 -7.27 10.52
C ALA A 138 15.63 -7.81 9.25
N ASP A 139 16.29 -8.97 9.34
CA ASP A 139 16.89 -9.63 8.18
C ASP A 139 15.84 -10.00 7.12
N LEU A 140 14.66 -10.48 7.56
CA LEU A 140 13.59 -10.85 6.65
C LEU A 140 12.96 -9.64 5.97
N GLU A 141 12.75 -8.54 6.71
CA GLU A 141 12.27 -7.26 6.13
C GLU A 141 13.27 -6.74 5.08
N GLN A 142 14.56 -6.78 5.38
CA GLN A 142 15.59 -6.36 4.41
C GLN A 142 15.59 -7.27 3.18
N ALA A 143 15.50 -8.59 3.36
CA ALA A 143 15.43 -9.53 2.26
C ALA A 143 14.18 -9.31 1.38
N GLU A 144 13.04 -8.96 1.98
CA GLU A 144 11.84 -8.59 1.21
C GLU A 144 12.05 -7.33 0.38
N ILE A 145 12.67 -6.29 0.97
CA ILE A 145 13.01 -5.05 0.26
C ILE A 145 13.92 -5.35 -0.92
N ASP A 146 14.97 -6.13 -0.72
CA ASP A 146 15.93 -6.50 -1.75
C ASP A 146 15.28 -7.30 -2.89
N LEU A 147 14.37 -8.22 -2.56
CA LEU A 147 13.58 -8.97 -3.54
C LEU A 147 12.66 -8.04 -4.34
N ARG A 148 11.98 -7.12 -3.68
CA ARG A 148 11.14 -6.12 -4.36
C ARG A 148 11.95 -5.25 -5.31
N MET A 149 13.10 -4.74 -4.87
CA MET A 149 14.00 -3.94 -5.72
C MET A 149 14.53 -4.74 -6.90
N LYS A 150 14.95 -5.98 -6.68
CA LYS A 150 15.46 -6.88 -7.72
C LYS A 150 14.41 -7.13 -8.81
N HIS A 151 13.18 -7.43 -8.42
CA HIS A 151 12.12 -7.79 -9.35
C HIS A 151 11.32 -6.60 -9.89
N ALA A 152 11.49 -5.39 -9.34
CA ALA A 152 10.81 -4.19 -9.84
C ALA A 152 11.15 -3.87 -11.31
N ALA A 153 12.36 -4.21 -11.75
CA ALA A 153 12.85 -4.01 -13.11
C ALA A 153 12.52 -5.16 -14.07
N ASP A 154 11.94 -6.27 -13.59
CA ASP A 154 11.56 -7.39 -14.44
C ASP A 154 10.46 -6.98 -15.41
N GLU A 155 10.54 -7.46 -16.65
CA GLU A 155 9.63 -7.10 -17.72
C GLU A 155 8.45 -8.07 -17.85
N VAL A 156 7.25 -7.49 -18.01
CA VAL A 156 6.00 -8.21 -18.28
C VAL A 156 5.33 -7.66 -19.54
N ASP A 157 4.34 -8.37 -20.07
CA ASP A 157 3.58 -7.90 -21.21
C ASP A 157 2.77 -6.65 -20.83
N GLU A 158 2.95 -5.57 -21.61
CA GLU A 158 2.22 -4.33 -21.41
C GLU A 158 0.77 -4.48 -21.89
N PRO A 159 -0.24 -4.16 -21.05
CA PRO A 159 -1.62 -4.08 -21.50
C PRO A 159 -1.79 -3.02 -22.60
N SER A 160 -2.73 -3.24 -23.52
CA SER A 160 -3.11 -2.20 -24.52
C SER A 160 -3.52 -0.91 -23.80
N GLY A 161 -3.06 0.22 -24.29
CA GLY A 161 -3.38 1.54 -23.73
C GLY A 161 -4.83 1.98 -23.97
N LEU A 162 -5.11 3.24 -23.67
CA LEU A 162 -6.38 3.90 -23.98
C LEU A 162 -6.35 4.41 -25.44
N SER A 163 -7.48 4.34 -26.12
CA SER A 163 -7.65 4.95 -27.43
C SER A 163 -7.73 6.48 -27.32
N SER A 164 -7.49 7.19 -28.43
CA SER A 164 -7.65 8.63 -28.49
C SER A 164 -9.07 9.10 -28.13
N ALA A 165 -10.10 8.29 -28.44
CA ALA A 165 -11.49 8.59 -28.10
C ALA A 165 -11.73 8.50 -26.57
N GLU A 166 -11.16 7.51 -25.91
CA GLU A 166 -11.25 7.34 -24.47
C GLU A 166 -10.50 8.44 -23.71
N LEU A 167 -9.32 8.82 -24.19
CA LEU A 167 -8.58 9.99 -23.63
C LEU A 167 -9.35 11.29 -23.79
N GLN A 168 -10.03 11.50 -24.92
CA GLN A 168 -10.92 12.64 -25.10
C GLN A 168 -12.14 12.58 -24.16
N GLY A 169 -12.65 11.39 -23.86
CA GLY A 169 -13.70 11.19 -22.87
C GLY A 169 -13.25 11.65 -21.48
N ILE A 170 -12.04 11.24 -21.07
CA ILE A 170 -11.43 11.67 -19.80
C ILE A 170 -11.23 13.20 -19.79
N LEU A 171 -10.71 13.78 -20.89
CA LEU A 171 -10.53 15.23 -21.01
C LEU A 171 -11.85 15.99 -20.82
N ARG A 172 -12.94 15.53 -21.44
CA ARG A 172 -14.27 16.15 -21.27
C ARG A 172 -14.77 16.08 -19.82
N CYS A 173 -14.51 14.99 -19.12
CA CYS A 173 -14.88 14.83 -17.72
C CYS A 173 -14.03 15.72 -16.80
N ILE A 174 -12.72 15.65 -16.90
CA ILE A 174 -11.79 16.38 -16.02
C ILE A 174 -11.80 17.87 -16.33
N GLY A 175 -11.83 18.26 -17.62
CA GLY A 175 -11.59 19.64 -18.08
C GLY A 175 -10.12 20.04 -17.97
N THR A 176 -9.80 21.28 -18.33
CA THR A 176 -8.41 21.79 -18.38
C THR A 176 -8.04 22.73 -17.25
N ASP A 177 -9.05 23.35 -16.61
CA ASP A 177 -8.85 24.41 -15.64
C ASP A 177 -8.96 23.90 -14.19
N GLY A 178 -8.05 24.36 -13.33
CA GLY A 178 -7.98 23.98 -11.92
C GLY A 178 -7.08 22.81 -11.63
N THR A 179 -7.23 22.24 -10.44
CA THR A 179 -6.40 21.15 -9.90
C THR A 179 -7.18 19.85 -9.71
N ILE A 180 -6.44 18.76 -9.60
CA ILE A 180 -6.93 17.41 -9.30
C ILE A 180 -5.92 16.70 -8.41
N THR A 181 -6.41 15.85 -7.52
CA THR A 181 -5.55 15.01 -6.68
C THR A 181 -5.34 13.66 -7.36
N LEU A 182 -4.07 13.27 -7.56
CA LEU A 182 -3.68 11.96 -8.05
C LEU A 182 -3.08 11.12 -6.93
N ALA A 183 -3.07 9.80 -7.10
CA ALA A 183 -2.39 8.89 -6.17
C ALA A 183 -0.86 8.87 -6.34
N VAL A 184 -0.33 9.64 -7.26
CA VAL A 184 1.11 9.80 -7.51
C VAL A 184 1.55 11.23 -7.22
N PRO A 185 2.71 11.44 -6.57
CA PRO A 185 3.20 12.78 -6.28
C PRO A 185 3.67 13.48 -7.56
N HIS A 186 3.48 14.77 -7.61
CA HIS A 186 4.01 15.61 -8.68
C HIS A 186 5.54 15.68 -8.60
N PRO A 187 6.28 15.46 -9.70
CA PRO A 187 7.74 15.30 -9.67
C PRO A 187 8.51 16.55 -9.21
N ILE A 188 7.92 17.74 -9.37
CA ILE A 188 8.56 19.01 -8.99
C ILE A 188 8.15 19.44 -7.58
N THR A 189 6.84 19.37 -7.26
CA THR A 189 6.30 19.90 -5.99
C THR A 189 6.26 18.88 -4.88
N ASN A 190 6.40 17.59 -5.21
CA ASN A 190 6.21 16.44 -4.32
C ASN A 190 4.85 16.41 -3.60
N LYS A 191 3.84 17.09 -4.16
CA LYS A 191 2.45 17.11 -3.69
C LYS A 191 1.61 16.18 -4.56
N TYR A 192 0.51 15.70 -4.04
CA TYR A 192 -0.46 14.89 -4.78
C TYR A 192 -1.44 15.73 -5.60
N GLU A 193 -1.32 17.06 -5.54
CA GLU A 193 -2.12 18.01 -6.31
C GLU A 193 -1.43 18.35 -7.62
N TRP A 194 -2.16 18.17 -8.73
CA TRP A 194 -1.72 18.39 -10.09
C TRP A 194 -2.62 19.40 -10.77
N SER A 195 -2.12 20.20 -11.69
CA SER A 195 -3.02 20.87 -12.61
C SER A 195 -3.72 19.84 -13.50
N ARG A 196 -4.96 20.09 -13.87
CA ARG A 196 -5.73 19.17 -14.72
C ARG A 196 -5.06 18.96 -16.07
N ARG A 197 -4.42 20.00 -16.60
CA ARG A 197 -3.67 19.93 -17.84
C ARG A 197 -2.48 18.96 -17.74
N GLU A 198 -1.66 19.08 -16.71
CA GLU A 198 -0.54 18.16 -16.45
C GLU A 198 -1.02 16.73 -16.24
N CYS A 199 -2.15 16.55 -15.55
CA CYS A 199 -2.77 15.22 -15.39
C CYS A 199 -3.11 14.62 -16.77
N LEU A 200 -3.70 15.37 -17.69
CA LEU A 200 -4.05 14.89 -19.02
C LEU A 200 -2.81 14.58 -19.86
N GLU A 201 -1.77 15.41 -19.80
CA GLU A 201 -0.48 15.15 -20.46
C GLU A 201 0.18 13.88 -19.91
N LEU A 202 0.10 13.65 -18.59
CA LEU A 202 0.60 12.45 -17.93
C LEU A 202 -0.16 11.19 -18.39
N LEU A 203 -1.48 11.25 -18.46
CA LEU A 203 -2.31 10.14 -18.95
C LEU A 203 -2.02 9.84 -20.43
N ALA A 204 -1.92 10.86 -21.28
CA ALA A 204 -1.59 10.69 -22.68
C ALA A 204 -0.21 10.03 -22.86
N THR A 205 0.81 10.48 -22.11
CA THR A 205 2.17 9.94 -22.19
C THR A 205 2.24 8.47 -21.74
N ASN A 206 1.41 8.07 -20.77
CA ASN A 206 1.50 6.73 -20.21
C ASN A 206 0.60 5.70 -20.89
N PHE A 207 -0.45 6.10 -21.61
CA PHE A 207 -1.48 5.18 -22.12
C PHE A 207 -1.77 5.30 -23.62
N CYS A 208 -1.05 6.12 -24.36
CA CYS A 208 -1.14 6.20 -25.83
C CYS A 208 -0.12 5.37 -26.60
#